data_218741d4a0f9f8c3801a88f6446f1c97
#
_entry.id   218741d4a0f9f8c3801a88f6446f1c97
#
_cell.length_a   1.000
_cell.length_b   1.000
_cell.length_c   1.000
_cell.angle_alpha   90.00
_cell.angle_beta   90.00
_cell.angle_gamma   90.00
#
_symmetry.space_group_name_H-M   'P 1'
#
loop_
_entity.id
_entity.type
_entity.pdbx_description
1 polymer ?
#
loop_
_entity_poly.entity_id
_entity_poly.type
_entity_poly.pdbx_seq_one_letter_code
_entity_poly.pdbx_strand_id
1 'polypeptide(L)'
;MLVNKAMLAEYHAISPDTVVGKYNVFKDPDVIATGQIHALKRAFSGETVFFPDVRVPLEGIAERYGIQDFDVEAIYQDITVFPILDDEKRVIYVAAFLINRRVYRGKDEIEKAKEYIEIHWLERFDLNETARAACLSKAHFTKLFKKHTGVTPHEYYTNYKISKLKEKLLDTNLSIAQAFAACNMDYNGHSARVFKNKTGLSPSAYRKKSE
;
A
#
# COMPACT_ATOMS: atom_id res chain seq x y z
N MET A 1 6.00 -23.19 21.55
CA MET A 1 5.74 -21.74 21.33
C MET A 1 4.24 -21.52 21.50
N LEU A 2 3.85 -20.45 22.16
CA LEU A 2 2.46 -19.98 22.23
C LEU A 2 2.34 -18.68 21.43
N VAL A 3 1.24 -18.48 20.76
CA VAL A 3 0.92 -17.23 20.03
C VAL A 3 -0.46 -16.75 20.42
N ASN A 4 -0.67 -15.44 20.49
CA ASN A 4 -1.99 -14.90 20.78
C ASN A 4 -2.84 -14.74 19.49
N LYS A 5 -4.17 -14.68 19.66
CA LYS A 5 -5.10 -14.55 18.54
C LYS A 5 -4.91 -13.25 17.75
N ALA A 6 -4.52 -12.16 18.42
CA ALA A 6 -4.31 -10.86 17.77
C ALA A 6 -3.12 -10.93 16.80
N MET A 7 -2.00 -11.56 17.19
CA MET A 7 -0.86 -11.77 16.31
C MET A 7 -1.24 -12.59 15.08
N LEU A 8 -2.00 -13.67 15.25
CA LEU A 8 -2.43 -14.52 14.12
C LEU A 8 -3.38 -13.78 13.18
N ALA A 9 -4.27 -12.94 13.72
CA ALA A 9 -5.18 -12.14 12.91
C ALA A 9 -4.44 -11.07 12.10
N GLU A 10 -3.42 -10.44 12.67
CA GLU A 10 -2.59 -9.42 11.99
C GLU A 10 -1.88 -9.98 10.76
N TYR A 11 -1.48 -11.24 10.80
CA TYR A 11 -0.82 -11.94 9.70
C TYR A 11 -1.78 -12.81 8.87
N HIS A 12 -3.04 -12.37 8.69
CA HIS A 12 -4.08 -13.06 7.90
C HIS A 12 -4.33 -14.50 8.31
N ALA A 13 -4.54 -14.70 9.62
CA ALA A 13 -4.96 -15.97 10.18
C ALA A 13 -4.06 -17.16 9.80
N ILE A 14 -2.74 -16.97 9.91
CA ILE A 14 -1.82 -18.12 9.91
C ILE A 14 -2.35 -19.11 10.95
N SER A 15 -2.64 -20.33 10.53
CA SER A 15 -3.14 -21.33 11.45
C SER A 15 -2.17 -21.54 12.61
N PRO A 16 -2.61 -21.56 13.88
CA PRO A 16 -1.76 -21.91 15.02
C PRO A 16 -0.93 -23.17 14.76
N ASP A 17 -1.51 -24.15 14.08
CA ASP A 17 -0.89 -25.46 13.80
C ASP A 17 0.32 -25.36 12.85
N THR A 18 0.47 -24.27 12.11
CA THR A 18 1.63 -24.05 11.24
C THR A 18 2.81 -23.42 11.99
N VAL A 19 2.55 -22.78 13.12
CA VAL A 19 3.56 -22.02 13.88
C VAL A 19 3.89 -22.69 15.21
N VAL A 20 2.85 -23.10 15.95
CA VAL A 20 3.01 -23.67 17.30
C VAL A 20 3.76 -25.02 17.23
N GLY A 21 4.86 -25.11 17.96
CA GLY A 21 5.74 -26.28 17.99
C GLY A 21 6.65 -26.46 16.76
N LYS A 22 6.47 -25.66 15.72
CA LYS A 22 7.25 -25.77 14.45
C LYS A 22 8.21 -24.60 14.22
N TYR A 23 7.83 -23.38 14.62
CA TYR A 23 8.67 -22.22 14.45
C TYR A 23 9.84 -22.22 15.42
N ASN A 24 11.03 -21.96 14.90
CA ASN A 24 12.25 -21.79 15.67
C ASN A 24 12.93 -20.47 15.27
N VAL A 25 12.91 -19.48 16.15
CA VAL A 25 13.45 -18.15 15.93
C VAL A 25 14.93 -18.16 15.55
N PHE A 26 15.72 -19.11 16.04
CA PHE A 26 17.14 -19.25 15.71
C PHE A 26 17.40 -19.83 14.31
N LYS A 27 16.37 -20.37 13.67
CA LYS A 27 16.42 -20.90 12.29
C LYS A 27 15.67 -20.01 11.31
N ASP A 28 15.10 -18.91 11.78
CA ASP A 28 14.37 -17.98 10.93
C ASP A 28 15.34 -17.20 10.02
N PRO A 29 15.21 -17.31 8.70
CA PRO A 29 16.12 -16.63 7.75
C PRO A 29 16.16 -15.12 7.93
N ASP A 30 15.01 -14.49 8.23
CA ASP A 30 14.90 -13.05 8.38
C ASP A 30 15.60 -12.57 9.66
N VAL A 31 15.47 -13.32 10.76
CA VAL A 31 16.16 -13.07 12.03
C VAL A 31 17.67 -13.23 11.86
N ILE A 32 18.10 -14.22 11.07
CA ILE A 32 19.51 -14.44 10.75
C ILE A 32 20.05 -13.29 9.89
N ALA A 33 19.34 -12.93 8.83
CA ALA A 33 19.75 -11.89 7.88
C ALA A 33 19.86 -10.50 8.53
N THR A 34 19.00 -10.21 9.51
CA THR A 34 19.01 -8.94 10.27
C THR A 34 20.02 -8.91 11.41
N GLY A 35 20.77 -10.00 11.65
CA GLY A 35 21.80 -10.08 12.72
C GLY A 35 21.24 -10.11 14.15
N GLN A 36 19.94 -10.38 14.31
CA GLN A 36 19.26 -10.33 15.62
C GLN A 36 19.59 -11.52 16.53
N ILE A 37 20.19 -12.59 15.99
CA ILE A 37 20.49 -13.84 16.71
C ILE A 37 21.29 -13.60 18.00
N HIS A 38 22.30 -12.73 17.96
CA HIS A 38 23.13 -12.47 19.15
C HIS A 38 22.32 -11.86 20.30
N ALA A 39 21.47 -10.88 19.98
CA ALA A 39 20.62 -10.25 20.98
C ALA A 39 19.55 -11.22 21.50
N LEU A 40 18.97 -12.06 20.64
CA LEU A 40 18.03 -13.09 21.06
C LEU A 40 18.70 -14.10 22.02
N LYS A 41 19.95 -14.54 21.79
CA LYS A 41 20.67 -15.41 22.72
C LYS A 41 20.79 -14.77 24.10
N ARG A 42 20.98 -13.45 24.19
CA ARG A 42 21.02 -12.73 25.48
C ARG A 42 19.65 -12.83 26.19
N ALA A 43 18.54 -12.75 25.47
CA ALA A 43 17.22 -12.94 26.07
C ALA A 43 17.04 -14.34 26.65
N PHE A 44 17.51 -15.37 25.95
CA PHE A 44 17.52 -16.74 26.47
C PHE A 44 18.51 -16.98 27.62
N SER A 45 19.44 -16.02 27.86
CA SER A 45 20.37 -16.04 29.00
C SER A 45 19.90 -15.17 30.17
N GLY A 46 18.68 -14.60 30.10
CA GLY A 46 18.09 -13.85 31.22
C GLY A 46 18.05 -12.34 31.05
N GLU A 47 18.46 -11.79 29.92
CA GLU A 47 18.41 -10.34 29.66
C GLU A 47 17.15 -9.95 28.89
N THR A 48 16.65 -8.72 29.11
CA THR A 48 15.64 -8.12 28.23
C THR A 48 16.33 -7.42 27.08
N VAL A 49 15.87 -7.68 25.85
CA VAL A 49 16.38 -7.04 24.63
C VAL A 49 15.26 -6.30 23.91
N PHE A 50 15.63 -5.19 23.27
CA PHE A 50 14.70 -4.33 22.54
C PHE A 50 15.19 -4.10 21.13
N PHE A 51 14.29 -4.25 20.16
CA PHE A 51 14.51 -3.97 18.75
C PHE A 51 13.51 -2.89 18.31
N PRO A 52 13.95 -1.64 18.14
CA PRO A 52 13.08 -0.57 17.67
C PRO A 52 12.90 -0.62 16.16
N ASP A 53 11.72 -0.22 15.72
CA ASP A 53 11.38 0.08 14.31
C ASP A 53 11.74 -1.04 13.30
N VAL A 54 11.53 -2.30 13.69
CA VAL A 54 11.82 -3.46 12.85
C VAL A 54 10.80 -3.54 11.73
N ARG A 55 11.25 -3.54 10.48
CA ARG A 55 10.38 -3.82 9.34
C ARG A 55 10.07 -5.32 9.29
N VAL A 56 8.79 -5.66 9.29
CA VAL A 56 8.33 -7.06 9.17
C VAL A 56 8.59 -7.55 7.75
N PRO A 57 9.24 -8.71 7.56
CA PRO A 57 9.54 -9.30 6.25
C PRO A 57 8.32 -10.01 5.67
N LEU A 58 7.28 -9.24 5.26
CA LEU A 58 6.01 -9.80 4.79
C LEU A 58 6.18 -10.75 3.60
N GLU A 59 7.11 -10.47 2.69
CA GLU A 59 7.40 -11.32 1.53
C GLU A 59 7.90 -12.71 1.97
N GLY A 60 8.87 -12.77 2.89
CA GLY A 60 9.40 -14.02 3.42
C GLY A 60 8.36 -14.81 4.24
N ILE A 61 7.46 -14.09 4.93
CA ILE A 61 6.32 -14.69 5.64
C ILE A 61 5.31 -15.27 4.63
N ALA A 62 4.99 -14.50 3.58
CA ALA A 62 4.08 -14.94 2.51
C ALA A 62 4.55 -16.24 1.85
N GLU A 63 5.81 -16.31 1.46
CA GLU A 63 6.41 -17.49 0.85
C GLU A 63 6.37 -18.70 1.80
N ARG A 64 6.72 -18.52 3.08
CA ARG A 64 6.77 -19.62 4.07
C ARG A 64 5.40 -20.20 4.39
N TYR A 65 4.38 -19.37 4.43
CA TYR A 65 3.04 -19.77 4.89
C TYR A 65 2.00 -19.84 3.78
N GLY A 66 2.40 -19.61 2.51
CA GLY A 66 1.52 -19.69 1.34
C GLY A 66 0.46 -18.60 1.32
N ILE A 67 0.77 -17.41 1.86
CA ILE A 67 -0.14 -16.27 1.89
C ILE A 67 -0.06 -15.55 0.55
N GLN A 68 -1.17 -15.48 -0.19
CA GLN A 68 -1.17 -14.90 -1.55
C GLN A 68 -1.21 -13.38 -1.55
N ASP A 69 -1.85 -12.76 -0.57
CA ASP A 69 -1.95 -11.30 -0.45
C ASP A 69 -2.05 -10.88 1.02
N PHE A 70 -1.18 -9.97 1.41
CA PHE A 70 -1.36 -9.20 2.63
C PHE A 70 -2.06 -7.90 2.22
N ASP A 71 -3.21 -7.57 2.82
CA ASP A 71 -3.82 -6.23 2.70
C ASP A 71 -2.91 -5.13 3.32
N VAL A 72 -1.64 -5.43 3.52
CA VAL A 72 -0.64 -4.61 4.18
C VAL A 72 0.65 -4.65 3.38
N GLU A 73 1.17 -3.47 3.03
CA GLU A 73 2.40 -3.32 2.24
C GLU A 73 3.67 -3.30 3.10
N ALA A 74 3.56 -2.78 4.31
CA ALA A 74 4.66 -2.79 5.27
C ALA A 74 4.15 -2.62 6.70
N ILE A 75 4.77 -3.34 7.62
CA ILE A 75 4.57 -3.20 9.06
C ILE A 75 5.93 -2.88 9.67
N TYR A 76 5.96 -1.87 10.55
CA TYR A 76 7.11 -1.55 11.39
C TYR A 76 6.72 -1.75 12.84
N GLN A 77 7.52 -2.52 13.56
CA GLN A 77 7.25 -2.95 14.92
C GLN A 77 8.39 -2.59 15.87
N ASP A 78 8.02 -2.23 17.08
CA ASP A 78 8.93 -2.34 18.23
C ASP A 78 8.76 -3.73 18.82
N ILE A 79 9.87 -4.43 19.03
CA ILE A 79 9.87 -5.78 19.57
C ILE A 79 10.66 -5.79 20.87
N THR A 80 9.99 -6.15 21.96
CA THR A 80 10.65 -6.40 23.25
C THR A 80 10.65 -7.89 23.51
N VAL A 81 11.83 -8.46 23.72
CA VAL A 81 12.00 -9.89 24.05
C VAL A 81 12.56 -9.98 25.46
N PHE A 82 11.88 -10.70 26.33
CA PHE A 82 12.23 -10.79 27.75
C PHE A 82 12.07 -12.21 28.28
N PRO A 83 12.92 -12.59 29.25
CA PRO A 83 12.83 -13.89 29.89
C PRO A 83 11.70 -13.94 30.92
N ILE A 84 11.10 -15.10 31.09
CA ILE A 84 10.21 -15.45 32.21
C ILE A 84 11.01 -16.43 33.07
N LEU A 85 11.20 -16.06 34.33
CA LEU A 85 12.05 -16.79 35.27
C LEU A 85 11.19 -17.61 36.24
N ASP A 86 11.74 -18.71 36.73
CA ASP A 86 11.21 -19.42 37.89
C ASP A 86 11.67 -18.77 39.21
N ASP A 87 11.23 -19.35 40.33
CA ASP A 87 11.61 -18.87 41.67
C ASP A 87 13.12 -18.96 41.96
N GLU A 88 13.84 -19.82 41.19
CA GLU A 88 15.28 -20.00 41.28
C GLU A 88 16.04 -19.12 40.29
N LYS A 89 15.36 -18.14 39.61
CA LYS A 89 15.89 -17.24 38.59
C LYS A 89 16.40 -17.92 37.32
N ARG A 90 15.94 -19.12 37.00
CA ARG A 90 16.25 -19.82 35.76
C ARG A 90 15.25 -19.42 34.68
N VAL A 91 15.69 -19.22 33.49
CA VAL A 91 14.81 -18.91 32.33
C VAL A 91 13.97 -20.15 31.99
N ILE A 92 12.67 -20.08 32.19
CA ILE A 92 11.74 -21.14 31.82
C ILE A 92 11.05 -20.87 30.47
N TYR A 93 10.82 -19.60 30.16
CA TYR A 93 10.28 -19.17 28.88
C TYR A 93 10.94 -17.85 28.44
N VAL A 94 10.84 -17.58 27.16
CA VAL A 94 11.16 -16.24 26.60
C VAL A 94 9.90 -15.75 25.88
N ALA A 95 9.45 -14.57 26.23
CA ALA A 95 8.30 -13.92 25.62
C ALA A 95 8.75 -12.78 24.70
N ALA A 96 8.05 -12.61 23.59
CA ALA A 96 8.21 -11.47 22.71
C ALA A 96 6.92 -10.64 22.71
N PHE A 97 7.04 -9.35 22.94
CA PHE A 97 5.98 -8.37 22.85
C PHE A 97 6.23 -7.48 21.63
N LEU A 98 5.25 -7.45 20.71
CA LEU A 98 5.35 -6.74 19.44
C LEU A 98 4.32 -5.62 19.43
N ILE A 99 4.77 -4.41 19.15
CA ILE A 99 3.92 -3.22 19.02
C ILE A 99 4.04 -2.70 17.60
N ASN A 100 2.94 -2.70 16.85
CA ASN A 100 2.89 -2.08 15.54
C ASN A 100 2.98 -0.56 15.69
N ARG A 101 4.07 0.02 15.21
CA ARG A 101 4.29 1.47 15.22
C ARG A 101 3.68 2.12 14.00
N ARG A 102 3.84 1.48 12.84
CA ARG A 102 3.35 1.95 11.55
C ARG A 102 2.91 0.75 10.73
N VAL A 103 1.68 0.83 10.22
CA VAL A 103 1.10 -0.16 9.30
C VAL A 103 0.68 0.58 8.05
N TYR A 104 1.27 0.24 6.93
CA TYR A 104 0.93 0.80 5.62
C TYR A 104 0.02 -0.17 4.89
N ARG A 105 -1.25 0.21 4.76
CA ARG A 105 -2.27 -0.56 4.03
C ARG A 105 -2.41 0.06 2.65
N GLY A 106 -1.61 -0.40 1.71
CA GLY A 106 -1.51 0.21 0.39
C GLY A 106 -2.82 0.48 -0.33
N LYS A 107 -3.86 -0.28 -0.04
CA LYS A 107 -5.19 -0.10 -0.64
C LYS A 107 -5.89 1.16 -0.15
N ASP A 108 -5.89 1.43 1.14
CA ASP A 108 -6.51 2.62 1.74
C ASP A 108 -5.81 3.92 1.29
N GLU A 109 -4.47 3.88 1.21
CA GLU A 109 -3.68 5.01 0.73
C GLU A 109 -3.95 5.29 -0.75
N ILE A 110 -4.14 4.24 -1.56
CA ILE A 110 -4.47 4.41 -2.98
C ILE A 110 -5.89 4.95 -3.16
N GLU A 111 -6.87 4.51 -2.36
CA GLU A 111 -8.22 5.08 -2.42
C GLU A 111 -8.21 6.58 -2.04
N LYS A 112 -7.49 6.98 -1.00
CA LYS A 112 -7.31 8.41 -0.65
C LYS A 112 -6.68 9.21 -1.79
N ALA A 113 -5.70 8.64 -2.48
CA ALA A 113 -5.09 9.29 -3.64
C ALA A 113 -6.07 9.43 -4.81
N LYS A 114 -6.93 8.44 -5.06
CA LYS A 114 -7.98 8.52 -6.07
C LYS A 114 -8.98 9.62 -5.73
N GLU A 115 -9.49 9.62 -4.49
CA GLU A 115 -10.40 10.66 -3.99
C GLU A 115 -9.77 12.06 -4.16
N TYR A 116 -8.50 12.22 -3.79
CA TYR A 116 -7.78 13.48 -3.98
C TYR A 116 -7.75 13.91 -5.46
N ILE A 117 -7.40 12.99 -6.37
CA ILE A 117 -7.40 13.24 -7.82
C ILE A 117 -8.79 13.63 -8.31
N GLU A 118 -9.83 12.96 -7.81
CA GLU A 118 -11.22 13.17 -8.21
C GLU A 118 -11.80 14.49 -7.68
N ILE A 119 -11.37 14.95 -6.52
CA ILE A 119 -11.75 16.27 -5.99
C ILE A 119 -11.01 17.40 -6.75
N HIS A 120 -9.71 17.22 -7.03
CA HIS A 120 -8.85 18.23 -7.65
C HIS A 120 -8.69 18.04 -9.16
N TRP A 121 -9.59 17.36 -9.82
CA TRP A 121 -9.47 17.00 -11.25
C TRP A 121 -9.44 18.19 -12.21
N LEU A 122 -9.99 19.34 -11.82
CA LEU A 122 -9.92 20.59 -12.60
C LEU A 122 -8.56 21.27 -12.50
N GLU A 123 -7.78 20.99 -11.47
CA GLU A 123 -6.46 21.56 -11.27
C GLU A 123 -5.41 20.86 -12.12
N ARG A 124 -4.22 21.44 -12.18
CA ARG A 124 -3.07 20.78 -12.79
C ARG A 124 -2.61 19.65 -11.89
N PHE A 125 -2.42 18.47 -12.46
CA PHE A 125 -1.94 17.31 -11.70
C PHE A 125 -0.59 17.59 -11.04
N ASP A 126 -0.53 17.39 -9.74
CA ASP A 126 0.71 17.41 -8.95
C ASP A 126 0.91 16.05 -8.25
N LEU A 127 1.98 15.37 -8.68
CA LEU A 127 2.32 14.06 -8.14
C LEU A 127 2.75 14.14 -6.66
N ASN A 128 3.37 15.25 -6.22
CA ASN A 128 3.82 15.38 -4.84
C ASN A 128 2.64 15.60 -3.90
N GLU A 129 1.69 16.44 -4.28
CA GLU A 129 0.48 16.68 -3.49
C GLU A 129 -0.38 15.42 -3.41
N THR A 130 -0.54 14.70 -4.53
CA THR A 130 -1.27 13.43 -4.55
C THR A 130 -0.62 12.38 -3.65
N ALA A 131 0.71 12.27 -3.68
CA ALA A 131 1.45 11.36 -2.80
C ALA A 131 1.32 11.75 -1.31
N ARG A 132 1.32 13.06 -1.00
CA ARG A 132 1.06 13.57 0.37
C ARG A 132 -0.33 13.22 0.86
N ALA A 133 -1.36 13.38 0.02
CA ALA A 133 -2.73 13.02 0.36
C ALA A 133 -2.85 11.53 0.74
N ALA A 134 -2.04 10.70 0.11
CA ALA A 134 -1.89 9.28 0.43
C ALA A 134 -0.93 9.00 1.60
N CYS A 135 -0.34 10.01 2.24
CA CYS A 135 0.68 9.85 3.30
C CYS A 135 1.91 9.03 2.86
N LEU A 136 2.26 9.06 1.57
CA LEU A 136 3.35 8.29 0.98
C LEU A 136 4.46 9.19 0.39
N SER A 137 5.69 8.66 0.32
CA SER A 137 6.73 9.28 -0.49
C SER A 137 6.39 9.12 -1.98
N LYS A 138 6.81 10.07 -2.82
CA LYS A 138 6.56 10.06 -4.27
C LYS A 138 6.96 8.74 -4.96
N ALA A 139 8.13 8.20 -4.61
CA ALA A 139 8.65 6.96 -5.21
C ALA A 139 7.79 5.76 -4.82
N HIS A 140 7.45 5.63 -3.54
CA HIS A 140 6.61 4.56 -3.04
C HIS A 140 5.19 4.67 -3.63
N PHE A 141 4.60 5.87 -3.59
CA PHE A 141 3.28 6.14 -4.15
C PHE A 141 3.16 5.72 -5.61
N THR A 142 4.11 6.13 -6.46
CA THR A 142 4.05 5.82 -7.89
C THR A 142 4.05 4.30 -8.14
N LYS A 143 4.92 3.56 -7.42
CA LYS A 143 5.00 2.09 -7.53
C LYS A 143 3.71 1.44 -7.03
N LEU A 144 3.23 1.85 -5.86
CA LEU A 144 2.07 1.29 -5.20
C LEU A 144 0.79 1.56 -6.00
N PHE A 145 0.60 2.81 -6.46
CA PHE A 145 -0.55 3.20 -7.27
C PHE A 145 -0.66 2.35 -8.54
N LYS A 146 0.47 2.18 -9.26
CA LYS A 146 0.49 1.34 -10.47
C LYS A 146 0.22 -0.13 -10.16
N LYS A 147 0.72 -0.65 -9.03
CA LYS A 147 0.45 -2.02 -8.58
C LYS A 147 -1.05 -2.26 -8.37
N HIS A 148 -1.74 -1.33 -7.69
CA HIS A 148 -3.15 -1.49 -7.32
C HIS A 148 -4.14 -1.09 -8.43
N THR A 149 -3.78 -0.13 -9.30
CA THR A 149 -4.70 0.40 -10.34
C THR A 149 -4.37 -0.08 -11.75
N GLY A 150 -3.20 -0.68 -11.97
CA GLY A 150 -2.69 -1.06 -13.27
C GLY A 150 -2.12 0.10 -14.10
N VAL A 151 -2.36 1.36 -13.70
CA VAL A 151 -1.95 2.57 -14.43
C VAL A 151 -1.14 3.52 -13.54
N THR A 152 -0.41 4.44 -14.15
CA THR A 152 0.30 5.48 -13.38
C THR A 152 -0.68 6.51 -12.80
N PRO A 153 -0.32 7.24 -11.71
CA PRO A 153 -1.16 8.29 -11.15
C PRO A 153 -1.56 9.37 -12.17
N HIS A 154 -0.63 9.80 -13.00
CA HIS A 154 -0.91 10.78 -14.07
C HIS A 154 -1.84 10.21 -15.15
N GLU A 155 -1.70 8.94 -15.48
CA GLU A 155 -2.60 8.28 -16.42
C GLU A 155 -4.01 8.12 -15.85
N TYR A 156 -4.15 7.82 -14.57
CA TYR A 156 -5.43 7.80 -13.86
C TYR A 156 -6.11 9.17 -13.91
N TYR A 157 -5.39 10.23 -13.55
CA TYR A 157 -5.88 11.61 -13.66
C TYR A 157 -6.34 11.96 -15.09
N THR A 158 -5.53 11.60 -16.09
CA THR A 158 -5.89 11.83 -17.50
C THR A 158 -7.15 11.07 -17.90
N ASN A 159 -7.28 9.81 -17.50
CA ASN A 159 -8.45 8.99 -17.77
C ASN A 159 -9.72 9.58 -17.11
N TYR A 160 -9.58 10.06 -15.87
CA TYR A 160 -10.66 10.72 -15.15
C TYR A 160 -11.11 12.01 -15.86
N LYS A 161 -10.18 12.88 -16.27
CA LYS A 161 -10.48 14.06 -17.09
C LYS A 161 -11.18 13.73 -18.40
N ILE A 162 -10.74 12.69 -19.07
CA ILE A 162 -11.39 12.23 -20.32
C ILE A 162 -12.81 11.73 -20.04
N SER A 163 -13.07 11.04 -18.91
CA SER A 163 -14.42 10.63 -18.56
C SER A 163 -15.34 11.85 -18.34
N LYS A 164 -14.86 12.87 -17.65
CA LYS A 164 -15.60 14.11 -17.44
C LYS A 164 -15.82 14.87 -18.75
N LEU A 165 -14.84 14.89 -19.63
CA LEU A 165 -14.97 15.49 -20.96
C LEU A 165 -16.01 14.76 -21.82
N LYS A 166 -16.11 13.45 -21.73
CA LYS A 166 -17.18 12.68 -22.40
C LYS A 166 -18.56 13.16 -21.95
N GLU A 167 -18.77 13.33 -20.63
CA GLU A 167 -20.02 13.84 -20.07
C GLU A 167 -20.35 15.25 -20.63
N LYS A 168 -19.36 16.16 -20.68
CA LYS A 168 -19.52 17.51 -21.20
C LYS A 168 -19.73 17.57 -22.73
N LEU A 169 -19.17 16.63 -23.47
CA LEU A 169 -19.38 16.55 -24.92
C LEU A 169 -20.81 16.11 -25.29
N LEU A 170 -21.51 15.42 -24.40
CA LEU A 170 -22.93 15.05 -24.60
C LEU A 170 -23.88 16.21 -24.35
N ASP A 171 -23.46 17.26 -23.69
CA ASP A 171 -24.25 18.50 -23.54
C ASP A 171 -24.22 19.29 -24.86
N THR A 172 -25.34 19.25 -25.59
CA THR A 172 -25.50 19.93 -26.88
C THR A 172 -25.51 21.46 -26.78
N ASN A 173 -25.71 22.02 -25.57
CA ASN A 173 -25.62 23.47 -25.34
C ASN A 173 -24.17 23.97 -25.34
N LEU A 174 -23.20 23.07 -25.18
CA LEU A 174 -21.78 23.43 -25.20
C LEU A 174 -21.18 23.18 -26.58
N SER A 175 -20.43 24.12 -27.12
CA SER A 175 -19.52 23.82 -28.23
C SER A 175 -18.44 22.84 -27.77
N ILE A 176 -17.74 22.16 -28.71
CA ILE A 176 -16.63 21.27 -28.37
C ILE A 176 -15.55 22.02 -27.58
N ALA A 177 -15.20 23.23 -27.99
CA ALA A 177 -14.22 24.06 -27.27
C ALA A 177 -14.68 24.42 -25.85
N GLN A 178 -15.96 24.72 -25.66
CA GLN A 178 -16.54 24.98 -24.32
C GLN A 178 -16.54 23.73 -23.45
N ALA A 179 -16.82 22.54 -24.01
CA ALA A 179 -16.74 21.28 -23.28
C ALA A 179 -15.32 20.99 -22.77
N PHE A 180 -14.31 21.27 -23.58
CA PHE A 180 -12.89 21.19 -23.16
C PHE A 180 -12.55 22.21 -22.09
N ALA A 181 -12.95 23.48 -22.28
CA ALA A 181 -12.72 24.55 -21.30
C ALA A 181 -13.38 24.24 -19.94
N ALA A 182 -14.60 23.67 -19.94
CA ALA A 182 -15.28 23.22 -18.71
C ALA A 182 -14.53 22.11 -17.94
N CYS A 183 -13.60 21.41 -18.61
CA CYS A 183 -12.71 20.44 -18.00
C CYS A 183 -11.32 21.02 -17.71
N ASN A 184 -11.14 22.33 -17.76
CA ASN A 184 -9.84 23.00 -17.68
C ASN A 184 -8.82 22.37 -18.65
N MET A 185 -9.21 22.23 -19.91
CA MET A 185 -8.40 21.69 -21.01
C MET A 185 -8.50 22.62 -22.22
N ASP A 186 -7.38 22.91 -22.84
CA ASP A 186 -7.37 23.64 -24.13
C ASP A 186 -7.82 22.70 -25.25
N TYR A 187 -8.74 23.17 -26.10
CA TYR A 187 -9.10 22.45 -27.32
C TYR A 187 -8.09 22.73 -28.43
N ASN A 188 -7.10 21.86 -28.57
CA ASN A 188 -6.06 21.91 -29.59
C ASN A 188 -5.78 20.51 -30.16
N GLY A 189 -4.89 20.45 -31.16
CA GLY A 189 -4.54 19.19 -31.83
C GLY A 189 -3.98 18.12 -30.89
N HIS A 190 -3.27 18.52 -29.83
CA HIS A 190 -2.73 17.57 -28.84
C HIS A 190 -3.86 16.97 -28.00
N SER A 191 -4.70 17.78 -27.38
CA SER A 191 -5.79 17.32 -26.52
C SER A 191 -6.84 16.51 -27.29
N ALA A 192 -7.17 16.91 -28.53
CA ALA A 192 -8.04 16.13 -29.41
C ALA A 192 -7.44 14.75 -29.76
N ARG A 193 -6.12 14.67 -29.96
CA ARG A 193 -5.41 13.38 -30.18
C ARG A 193 -5.42 12.51 -28.93
N VAL A 194 -5.17 13.08 -27.75
CA VAL A 194 -5.26 12.36 -26.47
C VAL A 194 -6.65 11.77 -26.28
N PHE A 195 -7.69 12.57 -26.51
CA PHE A 195 -9.09 12.10 -26.45
C PHE A 195 -9.34 10.94 -27.43
N LYS A 196 -8.92 11.10 -28.69
CA LYS A 196 -9.08 10.05 -29.72
C LYS A 196 -8.36 8.77 -29.34
N ASN A 197 -7.12 8.85 -28.81
CA ASN A 197 -6.36 7.66 -28.40
C ASN A 197 -7.04 6.92 -27.24
N LYS A 198 -7.69 7.63 -26.32
CA LYS A 198 -8.38 7.03 -25.16
C LYS A 198 -9.80 6.53 -25.48
N THR A 199 -10.45 7.08 -26.50
CA THR A 199 -11.88 6.78 -26.81
C THR A 199 -12.11 6.10 -28.15
N GLY A 200 -11.09 6.08 -29.02
CA GLY A 200 -11.18 5.58 -30.39
C GLY A 200 -11.80 6.59 -31.38
N LEU A 201 -12.43 7.67 -30.92
CA LEU A 201 -13.14 8.66 -31.73
C LEU A 201 -12.62 10.08 -31.51
N SER A 202 -12.65 10.91 -32.56
CA SER A 202 -12.43 12.35 -32.36
C SER A 202 -13.56 12.95 -31.51
N PRO A 203 -13.32 14.09 -30.79
CA PRO A 203 -14.38 14.73 -30.01
C PRO A 203 -15.66 15.00 -30.80
N SER A 204 -15.54 15.45 -32.05
CA SER A 204 -16.69 15.67 -32.94
C SER A 204 -17.42 14.39 -33.33
N ALA A 205 -16.66 13.33 -33.63
CA ALA A 205 -17.25 12.03 -33.97
C ALA A 205 -17.88 11.36 -32.75
N TYR A 206 -17.33 11.57 -31.55
CA TYR A 206 -17.90 11.08 -30.30
C TYR A 206 -19.25 11.71 -30.02
N ARG A 207 -19.40 13.03 -30.17
CA ARG A 207 -20.67 13.74 -30.03
C ARG A 207 -21.73 13.20 -31.00
N LYS A 208 -21.42 13.17 -32.31
CA LYS A 208 -22.34 12.71 -33.35
C LYS A 208 -22.82 11.26 -33.19
N LYS A 209 -22.02 10.39 -32.58
CA LYS A 209 -22.40 8.99 -32.37
C LYS A 209 -23.40 8.82 -31.23
N SER A 210 -23.51 9.82 -30.35
CA SER A 210 -24.33 9.81 -29.15
C SER A 210 -25.62 10.60 -29.32
N GLU A 211 -25.78 11.31 -30.46
CA GLU A 211 -27.02 11.89 -30.97
C GLU A 211 -27.83 10.79 -31.74
#